data_59b4e3a50a40acfa48cfa1a5b513bb7a
#
_entry.id   59b4e3a50a40acfa48cfa1a5b513bb7a
#
_cell.length_a   1.000
_cell.length_b   1.000
_cell.length_c   1.000
_cell.angle_alpha   90.00
_cell.angle_beta   90.00
_cell.angle_gamma   90.00
#
_symmetry.space_group_name_H-M   'P 1'
#
loop_
_entity.id
_entity.type
_entity.pdbx_description
1 polymer ?
#
loop_
_entity_poly.entity_id
_entity_poly.type
_entity_poly.pdbx_seq_one_letter_code
_entity_poly.pdbx_strand_id
1 'polypeptide(L)'
;MHEMKRRDFIRGATLGALAFTVGGGPILLTAREARAQGVPFRLLKASEADTLEALGETLVPGARAAGISHFIDQQLSVPPEEALLEARILNVKPPYANFYRAAIGAIDRASEAREGRRFAQLNTLSQREFVDLMRQGKLDGWQGPPGPFIYFVTRSDAVDVVYGTVEGYESLGIPYMPHIAPEKRW
;
A
#
# COMPACT_ATOMS: atom_id res chain seq x y z
N MET A 1 -5.83 28.91 9.55
CA MET A 1 -6.22 27.50 9.76
C MET A 1 -7.53 27.34 8.98
N HIS A 2 -7.47 26.76 7.78
CA HIS A 2 -8.65 26.59 6.93
C HIS A 2 -9.36 25.32 7.42
N GLU A 3 -10.48 25.48 8.11
CA GLU A 3 -11.32 24.36 8.51
C GLU A 3 -11.86 23.67 7.24
N MET A 4 -11.43 22.45 7.02
CA MET A 4 -11.96 21.59 5.95
C MET A 4 -13.44 21.33 6.23
N LYS A 5 -14.32 21.79 5.35
CA LYS A 5 -15.77 21.64 5.56
C LYS A 5 -16.14 20.15 5.52
N ARG A 6 -16.97 19.72 6.46
CA ARG A 6 -17.50 18.34 6.58
C ARG A 6 -18.01 17.78 5.24
N ARG A 7 -18.49 18.65 4.34
CA ARG A 7 -18.97 18.29 3.01
C ARG A 7 -17.84 17.90 2.05
N ASP A 8 -16.66 18.53 2.18
CA ASP A 8 -15.50 18.23 1.35
C ASP A 8 -14.82 16.94 1.82
N PHE A 9 -14.84 16.69 3.12
CA PHE A 9 -14.43 15.42 3.72
C PHE A 9 -15.29 14.24 3.23
N ILE A 10 -16.62 14.39 3.25
CA ILE A 10 -17.54 13.34 2.78
C ILE A 10 -17.38 13.09 1.28
N ARG A 11 -17.20 14.12 0.46
CA ARG A 11 -16.91 13.96 -0.97
C ARG A 11 -15.57 13.28 -1.23
N GLY A 12 -14.54 13.63 -0.47
CA GLY A 12 -13.23 12.99 -0.56
C GLY A 12 -13.27 11.52 -0.18
N ALA A 13 -13.96 11.16 0.89
CA ALA A 13 -14.08 9.77 1.36
C ALA A 13 -14.81 8.86 0.34
N THR A 14 -15.78 9.38 -0.43
CA THR A 14 -16.46 8.64 -1.51
C THR A 14 -15.56 8.43 -2.74
N LEU A 15 -14.48 9.18 -2.88
CA LEU A 15 -13.56 9.11 -4.02
C LEU A 15 -12.23 8.42 -3.68
N GLY A 16 -12.10 7.85 -2.48
CA GLY A 16 -10.83 7.29 -2.01
C GLY A 16 -9.75 8.35 -1.74
N ALA A 17 -10.16 9.61 -1.55
CA ALA A 17 -9.22 10.69 -1.27
C ALA A 17 -8.72 10.64 0.18
N LEU A 18 -7.43 10.83 0.33
CA LEU A 18 -6.70 10.82 1.60
C LEU A 18 -6.16 12.24 1.88
N ALA A 19 -5.99 12.55 3.16
CA ALA A 19 -5.41 13.84 3.56
C ALA A 19 -3.88 13.78 3.50
N PHE A 20 -3.29 14.49 2.54
CA PHE A 20 -1.84 14.69 2.44
C PHE A 20 -1.46 16.09 2.90
N THR A 21 -0.18 16.31 3.20
CA THR A 21 0.35 17.63 3.55
C THR A 21 1.26 18.11 2.42
N VAL A 22 0.88 19.22 1.79
CA VAL A 22 1.66 19.83 0.70
C VAL A 22 1.80 21.31 1.01
N GLY A 23 3.03 21.84 0.94
CA GLY A 23 3.29 23.26 1.22
C GLY A 23 2.88 23.73 2.62
N GLY A 24 2.84 22.81 3.60
CA GLY A 24 2.46 23.13 4.99
C GLY A 24 0.95 23.12 5.28
N GLY A 25 0.11 22.79 4.30
CA GLY A 25 -1.34 22.68 4.46
C GLY A 25 -1.89 21.29 4.07
N PRO A 26 -3.04 20.88 4.62
CA PRO A 26 -3.71 19.64 4.23
C PRO A 26 -4.36 19.80 2.85
N ILE A 27 -4.18 18.79 2.00
CA ILE A 27 -4.84 18.66 0.70
C ILE A 27 -5.44 17.26 0.58
N LEU A 28 -6.61 17.14 -0.04
CA LEU A 28 -7.23 15.85 -0.33
C LEU A 28 -6.81 15.39 -1.73
N LEU A 29 -6.14 14.25 -1.78
CA LEU A 29 -5.70 13.60 -3.01
C LEU A 29 -5.96 12.10 -2.90
N THR A 30 -6.19 11.45 -4.03
CA THR A 30 -6.04 9.99 -4.10
C THR A 30 -4.55 9.62 -3.96
N ALA A 31 -4.25 8.38 -3.60
CA ALA A 31 -2.87 7.90 -3.54
C ALA A 31 -2.17 8.01 -4.91
N ARG A 32 -2.92 7.78 -5.98
CA ARG A 32 -2.49 7.96 -7.38
C ARG A 32 -2.07 9.41 -7.68
N GLU A 33 -2.91 10.37 -7.29
CA GLU A 33 -2.62 11.80 -7.49
C GLU A 33 -1.44 12.25 -6.64
N ALA A 34 -1.35 11.80 -5.38
CA ALA A 34 -0.23 12.09 -4.52
C ALA A 34 1.09 11.61 -5.13
N ARG A 35 1.10 10.38 -5.68
CA ARG A 35 2.25 9.83 -6.39
C ARG A 35 2.58 10.65 -7.65
N ALA A 36 1.59 10.94 -8.48
CA ALA A 36 1.78 11.69 -9.72
C ALA A 36 2.32 13.11 -9.49
N GLN A 37 1.93 13.73 -8.38
CA GLN A 37 2.39 15.07 -7.97
C GLN A 37 3.72 15.03 -7.18
N GLY A 38 4.27 13.85 -6.90
CA GLY A 38 5.51 13.70 -6.13
C GLY A 38 5.39 14.19 -4.70
N VAL A 39 4.24 13.96 -4.05
CA VAL A 39 4.03 14.36 -2.64
C VAL A 39 5.09 13.70 -1.76
N PRO A 40 5.82 14.44 -0.92
CA PRO A 40 6.86 13.87 -0.08
C PRO A 40 6.29 12.86 0.93
N PHE A 41 7.01 11.77 1.15
CA PHE A 41 6.70 10.82 2.22
C PHE A 41 6.91 11.45 3.60
N ARG A 42 6.08 11.08 4.56
CA ARG A 42 6.14 11.57 5.95
C ARG A 42 6.95 10.63 6.84
N LEU A 43 6.80 9.34 6.64
CA LEU A 43 7.40 8.29 7.48
C LEU A 43 8.32 7.36 6.72
N LEU A 44 8.01 7.04 5.46
CA LEU A 44 8.83 6.17 4.65
C LEU A 44 10.05 6.92 4.11
N LYS A 45 11.18 6.23 4.07
CA LYS A 45 12.35 6.66 3.29
C LYS A 45 12.09 6.36 1.82
N ALA A 46 12.69 7.12 0.91
CA ALA A 46 12.57 6.87 -0.53
C ALA A 46 12.90 5.42 -0.89
N SER A 47 13.96 4.87 -0.30
CA SER A 47 14.36 3.47 -0.51
C SER A 47 13.34 2.45 -0.01
N GLU A 48 12.62 2.75 1.07
CA GLU A 48 11.53 1.89 1.59
C GLU A 48 10.33 1.94 0.65
N ALA A 49 10.00 3.13 0.13
CA ALA A 49 8.95 3.33 -0.85
C ALA A 49 9.25 2.59 -2.16
N ASP A 50 10.51 2.63 -2.65
CA ASP A 50 10.92 1.89 -3.85
C ASP A 50 10.66 0.38 -3.71
N THR A 51 10.99 -0.19 -2.56
CA THR A 51 10.77 -1.62 -2.29
C THR A 51 9.29 -1.95 -2.20
N LEU A 52 8.47 -1.12 -1.55
CA LEU A 52 7.01 -1.29 -1.51
C LEU A 52 6.38 -1.17 -2.89
N GLU A 53 6.81 -0.19 -3.70
CA GLU A 53 6.32 -0.03 -5.07
C GLU A 53 6.67 -1.25 -5.95
N ALA A 54 7.90 -1.74 -5.86
CA ALA A 54 8.33 -2.91 -6.61
C ALA A 54 7.57 -4.17 -6.17
N LEU A 55 7.39 -4.36 -4.86
CA LEU A 55 6.63 -5.48 -4.33
C LEU A 55 5.16 -5.40 -4.73
N GLY A 56 4.53 -4.24 -4.52
CA GLY A 56 3.13 -4.02 -4.88
C GLY A 56 2.88 -4.27 -6.36
N GLU A 57 3.74 -3.74 -7.26
CA GLU A 57 3.65 -3.94 -8.70
C GLU A 57 3.83 -5.41 -9.12
N THR A 58 4.72 -6.14 -8.41
CA THR A 58 4.91 -7.58 -8.66
C THR A 58 3.70 -8.41 -8.24
N LEU A 59 3.03 -8.01 -7.15
CA LEU A 59 1.85 -8.69 -6.60
C LEU A 59 0.57 -8.35 -7.36
N VAL A 60 0.38 -7.08 -7.69
CA VAL A 60 -0.81 -6.54 -8.36
C VAL A 60 -0.35 -5.52 -9.39
N PRO A 61 -0.35 -5.87 -10.68
CA PRO A 61 0.01 -4.94 -11.75
C PRO A 61 -0.79 -3.64 -11.67
N GLY A 62 -0.10 -2.52 -11.76
CA GLY A 62 -0.69 -1.18 -11.61
C GLY A 62 -0.61 -0.59 -10.20
N ALA A 63 -0.19 -1.35 -9.18
CA ALA A 63 -0.10 -0.87 -7.81
C ALA A 63 0.89 0.30 -7.64
N ARG A 64 1.99 0.30 -8.40
CA ARG A 64 2.92 1.42 -8.44
C ARG A 64 2.22 2.69 -8.93
N ALA A 65 1.56 2.63 -10.08
CA ALA A 65 0.84 3.76 -10.65
C ALA A 65 -0.34 4.21 -9.79
N ALA A 66 -0.98 3.30 -9.08
CA ALA A 66 -2.05 3.58 -8.13
C ALA A 66 -1.56 4.23 -6.83
N GLY A 67 -0.22 4.28 -6.58
CA GLY A 67 0.38 5.00 -5.47
C GLY A 67 0.43 4.22 -4.16
N ILE A 68 0.70 2.90 -4.21
CA ILE A 68 0.73 2.05 -3.01
C ILE A 68 1.65 2.59 -1.91
N SER A 69 2.83 3.13 -2.26
CA SER A 69 3.75 3.70 -1.28
C SER A 69 3.16 4.95 -0.59
N HIS A 70 2.47 5.81 -1.33
CA HIS A 70 1.80 6.99 -0.79
C HIS A 70 0.59 6.62 0.07
N PHE A 71 -0.17 5.60 -0.33
CA PHE A 71 -1.25 5.05 0.49
C PHE A 71 -0.72 4.56 1.83
N ILE A 72 0.26 3.66 1.82
CA ILE A 72 0.84 3.09 3.04
C ILE A 72 1.44 4.19 3.91
N ASP A 73 2.25 5.11 3.36
CA ASP A 73 2.85 6.21 4.12
C ASP A 73 1.80 7.09 4.81
N GLN A 74 0.74 7.44 4.10
CA GLN A 74 -0.37 8.22 4.65
C GLN A 74 -1.07 7.45 5.76
N GLN A 75 -1.38 6.17 5.56
CA GLN A 75 -2.04 5.32 6.54
C GLN A 75 -1.18 5.04 7.78
N LEU A 76 0.14 5.02 7.64
CA LEU A 76 1.07 4.98 8.77
C LEU A 76 1.10 6.27 9.58
N SER A 77 0.61 7.37 9.01
CA SER A 77 0.66 8.72 9.58
C SER A 77 -0.63 9.14 10.31
N VAL A 78 -1.68 8.33 10.22
CA VAL A 78 -2.95 8.55 10.94
C VAL A 78 -2.98 7.80 12.28
N PRO A 79 -3.91 8.13 13.20
CA PRO A 79 -4.12 7.33 14.41
C PRO A 79 -4.33 5.84 14.05
N PRO A 80 -3.74 4.91 14.81
CA PRO A 80 -3.80 3.48 14.48
C PRO A 80 -5.22 2.93 14.30
N GLU A 81 -6.18 3.45 15.04
CA GLU A 81 -7.60 3.08 14.97
C GLU A 81 -8.30 3.55 13.69
N GLU A 82 -7.74 4.53 13.01
CA GLU A 82 -8.25 5.08 11.75
C GLU A 82 -7.57 4.48 10.51
N ALA A 83 -6.43 3.80 10.69
CA ALA A 83 -5.66 3.26 9.57
C ALA A 83 -6.46 2.18 8.80
N LEU A 84 -6.44 2.27 7.48
CA LEU A 84 -7.13 1.32 6.58
C LEU A 84 -6.22 0.17 6.10
N LEU A 85 -5.09 -0.04 6.78
CA LEU A 85 -4.12 -1.06 6.44
C LEU A 85 -4.64 -2.47 6.78
N GLU A 86 -4.38 -3.43 5.90
CA GLU A 86 -4.67 -4.85 6.14
C GLU A 86 -3.98 -5.35 7.42
N ALA A 87 -2.79 -4.86 7.72
CA ALA A 87 -2.08 -5.15 8.97
C ALA A 87 -2.93 -4.87 10.21
N ARG A 88 -3.75 -3.80 10.22
CA ARG A 88 -4.68 -3.50 11.31
C ARG A 88 -5.79 -4.54 11.40
N ILE A 89 -6.39 -4.89 10.26
CA ILE A 89 -7.49 -5.88 10.18
C ILE A 89 -7.03 -7.24 10.71
N LEU A 90 -5.79 -7.60 10.43
CA LEU A 90 -5.16 -8.84 10.89
C LEU A 90 -4.54 -8.75 12.28
N ASN A 91 -4.90 -7.75 13.07
CA ASN A 91 -4.46 -7.57 14.47
C ASN A 91 -2.94 -7.45 14.66
N VAL A 92 -2.21 -6.93 13.68
CA VAL A 92 -0.84 -6.49 13.90
C VAL A 92 -0.87 -5.36 14.94
N LYS A 93 0.00 -5.44 15.94
CA LYS A 93 0.05 -4.41 16.99
C LYS A 93 0.67 -3.11 16.45
N PRO A 94 0.07 -1.95 16.73
CA PRO A 94 0.67 -0.66 16.39
C PRO A 94 1.97 -0.42 17.20
N PRO A 95 2.87 0.44 16.73
CA PRO A 95 2.76 1.22 15.50
C PRO A 95 3.03 0.38 14.24
N TYR A 96 2.13 0.45 13.26
CA TYR A 96 2.22 -0.37 12.03
C TYR A 96 3.50 -0.10 11.21
N ALA A 97 4.09 1.09 11.36
CA ALA A 97 5.37 1.42 10.75
C ALA A 97 6.47 0.42 11.11
N ASN A 98 6.46 -0.16 12.32
CA ASN A 98 7.42 -1.17 12.73
C ASN A 98 7.28 -2.45 11.89
N PHE A 99 6.04 -2.88 11.64
CA PHE A 99 5.77 -4.05 10.80
C PHE A 99 6.23 -3.84 9.37
N TYR A 100 5.81 -2.73 8.73
CA TYR A 100 6.19 -2.47 7.33
C TYR A 100 7.70 -2.29 7.16
N ARG A 101 8.38 -1.57 8.06
CA ARG A 101 9.85 -1.44 8.02
C ARG A 101 10.56 -2.77 8.23
N ALA A 102 10.08 -3.60 9.16
CA ALA A 102 10.64 -4.93 9.37
C ALA A 102 10.46 -5.82 8.13
N ALA A 103 9.28 -5.74 7.48
CA ALA A 103 8.98 -6.45 6.25
C ALA A 103 9.89 -5.99 5.09
N ILE A 104 9.96 -4.70 4.84
CA ILE A 104 10.82 -4.09 3.80
C ILE A 104 12.29 -4.48 4.03
N GLY A 105 12.77 -4.33 5.27
CA GLY A 105 14.13 -4.69 5.61
C GLY A 105 14.44 -6.18 5.44
N ALA A 106 13.48 -7.07 5.73
CA ALA A 106 13.64 -8.50 5.50
C ALA A 106 13.71 -8.84 4.00
N ILE A 107 12.86 -8.20 3.19
CA ILE A 107 12.84 -8.36 1.74
C ILE A 107 14.16 -7.91 1.13
N ASP A 108 14.62 -6.71 1.47
CA ASP A 108 15.86 -6.17 0.91
C ASP A 108 17.08 -7.01 1.33
N ARG A 109 17.22 -7.39 2.62
CA ARG A 109 18.32 -8.26 3.08
C ARG A 109 18.31 -9.61 2.39
N ALA A 110 17.15 -10.27 2.25
CA ALA A 110 17.07 -11.55 1.56
C ALA A 110 17.38 -11.42 0.07
N SER A 111 16.96 -10.32 -0.57
CA SER A 111 17.28 -10.02 -1.96
C SER A 111 18.79 -9.76 -2.15
N GLU A 112 19.39 -8.97 -1.28
CA GLU A 112 20.83 -8.69 -1.33
C GLU A 112 21.67 -9.97 -1.10
N ALA A 113 21.27 -10.82 -0.16
CA ALA A 113 21.95 -12.08 0.10
C ALA A 113 21.85 -13.05 -1.09
N ARG A 114 20.72 -13.05 -1.81
CA ARG A 114 20.48 -13.96 -2.91
C ARG A 114 21.02 -13.45 -4.26
N GLU A 115 20.81 -12.16 -4.55
CA GLU A 115 21.00 -11.57 -5.88
C GLU A 115 22.06 -10.44 -5.89
N GLY A 116 22.62 -10.10 -4.72
CA GLY A 116 23.59 -8.99 -4.59
C GLY A 116 22.99 -7.60 -4.79
N ARG A 117 21.66 -7.48 -4.81
CA ARG A 117 20.93 -6.23 -5.06
C ARG A 117 19.67 -6.17 -4.22
N ARG A 118 19.21 -4.95 -3.91
CA ARG A 118 17.93 -4.73 -3.28
C ARG A 118 16.78 -5.18 -4.18
N PHE A 119 15.67 -5.58 -3.59
CA PHE A 119 14.50 -6.11 -4.31
C PHE A 119 13.99 -5.17 -5.42
N ALA A 120 13.92 -3.86 -5.14
CA ALA A 120 13.49 -2.88 -6.14
C ALA A 120 14.41 -2.79 -7.38
N GLN A 121 15.65 -3.26 -7.28
CA GLN A 121 16.65 -3.23 -8.35
C GLN A 121 16.69 -4.51 -9.19
N LEU A 122 15.93 -5.53 -8.78
CA LEU A 122 15.80 -6.77 -9.52
C LEU A 122 14.97 -6.55 -10.79
N ASN A 123 15.23 -7.36 -11.82
CA ASN A 123 14.34 -7.42 -12.97
C ASN A 123 13.01 -8.11 -12.60
N THR A 124 12.02 -7.96 -13.45
CA THR A 124 10.65 -8.48 -13.20
C THR A 124 10.60 -9.98 -12.97
N LEU A 125 11.46 -10.77 -13.68
CA LEU A 125 11.48 -12.22 -13.50
C LEU A 125 12.01 -12.59 -12.12
N SER A 126 13.16 -12.04 -11.74
CA SER A 126 13.74 -12.26 -10.40
C SER A 126 12.81 -11.78 -9.27
N GLN A 127 12.10 -10.66 -9.46
CA GLN A 127 11.09 -10.21 -8.49
C GLN A 127 9.97 -11.23 -8.30
N ARG A 128 9.44 -11.80 -9.39
CA ARG A 128 8.38 -12.83 -9.33
C ARG A 128 8.87 -14.10 -8.66
N GLU A 129 10.06 -14.58 -8.99
CA GLU A 129 10.65 -15.77 -8.35
C GLU A 129 10.88 -15.53 -6.86
N PHE A 130 11.41 -14.36 -6.48
CA PHE A 130 11.59 -13.99 -5.08
C PHE A 130 10.27 -13.99 -4.32
N VAL A 131 9.23 -13.35 -4.87
CA VAL A 131 7.89 -13.28 -4.27
C VAL A 131 7.28 -14.67 -4.13
N ASP A 132 7.48 -15.56 -5.11
CA ASP A 132 6.99 -16.94 -5.02
C ASP A 132 7.66 -17.72 -3.89
N LEU A 133 8.98 -17.60 -3.71
CA LEU A 133 9.72 -18.17 -2.58
C LEU A 133 9.29 -17.56 -1.26
N MET A 134 9.11 -16.24 -1.19
CA MET A 134 8.62 -15.53 -0.01
C MET A 134 7.25 -16.05 0.42
N ARG A 135 6.31 -16.16 -0.52
CA ARG A 135 4.97 -16.69 -0.31
C ARG A 135 4.97 -18.11 0.24
N GLN A 136 5.92 -18.93 -0.19
CA GLN A 136 6.09 -20.31 0.27
C GLN A 136 6.89 -20.43 1.58
N GLY A 137 7.46 -19.33 2.09
CA GLY A 137 8.36 -19.35 3.25
C GLY A 137 9.68 -20.08 2.98
N LYS A 138 10.15 -20.08 1.71
CA LYS A 138 11.34 -20.81 1.24
C LYS A 138 12.56 -19.93 0.97
N LEU A 139 12.53 -18.67 1.43
CA LEU A 139 13.70 -17.80 1.35
C LEU A 139 14.70 -18.18 2.47
N ASP A 140 15.89 -18.58 2.07
CA ASP A 140 16.97 -18.91 3.01
C ASP A 140 17.40 -17.66 3.80
N GLY A 141 17.74 -17.87 5.09
CA GLY A 141 18.20 -16.79 5.96
C GLY A 141 17.18 -15.69 6.24
N TRP A 142 15.89 -15.94 6.01
CA TRP A 142 14.83 -14.96 6.24
C TRP A 142 14.79 -14.48 7.69
N GLN A 143 14.85 -13.17 7.89
CA GLN A 143 14.80 -12.51 9.20
C GLN A 143 13.79 -11.37 9.18
N GLY A 144 12.58 -11.62 9.69
CA GLY A 144 11.49 -10.65 9.72
C GLY A 144 10.15 -11.29 10.00
N PRO A 145 9.06 -10.56 9.82
CA PRO A 145 7.73 -11.14 9.86
C PRO A 145 7.61 -12.30 8.85
N PRO A 146 6.75 -13.30 9.08
CA PRO A 146 6.64 -14.44 8.16
C PRO A 146 6.41 -14.00 6.71
N GLY A 147 7.19 -14.50 5.76
CA GLY A 147 7.10 -14.15 4.34
C GLY A 147 5.69 -14.33 3.76
N PRO A 148 5.00 -15.48 4.02
CA PRO A 148 3.60 -15.66 3.60
C PRO A 148 2.64 -14.60 4.15
N PHE A 149 2.87 -14.11 5.37
CA PHE A 149 2.06 -13.07 5.99
C PHE A 149 2.31 -11.70 5.34
N ILE A 150 3.58 -11.35 5.06
CA ILE A 150 3.91 -10.12 4.33
C ILE A 150 3.29 -10.16 2.94
N TYR A 151 3.39 -11.29 2.23
CA TYR A 151 2.75 -11.49 0.92
C TYR A 151 1.25 -11.17 0.99
N PHE A 152 0.54 -11.73 1.97
CA PHE A 152 -0.89 -11.53 2.12
C PHE A 152 -1.23 -10.06 2.40
N VAL A 153 -0.61 -9.45 3.41
CA VAL A 153 -0.85 -8.05 3.80
C VAL A 153 -0.59 -7.11 2.64
N THR A 154 0.59 -7.17 2.03
CA THR A 154 0.94 -6.23 0.96
C THR A 154 0.10 -6.44 -0.30
N ARG A 155 -0.29 -7.70 -0.59
CA ARG A 155 -1.19 -7.98 -1.70
C ARG A 155 -2.58 -7.38 -1.46
N SER A 156 -3.12 -7.49 -0.25
CA SER A 156 -4.42 -6.91 0.10
C SER A 156 -4.38 -5.38 0.00
N ASP A 157 -3.37 -4.73 0.60
CA ASP A 157 -3.18 -3.28 0.46
C ASP A 157 -3.06 -2.85 -1.02
N ALA A 158 -2.35 -3.63 -1.84
CA ALA A 158 -2.21 -3.35 -3.27
C ALA A 158 -3.52 -3.52 -4.05
N VAL A 159 -4.33 -4.53 -3.72
CA VAL A 159 -5.67 -4.74 -4.30
C VAL A 159 -6.57 -3.56 -3.96
N ASP A 160 -6.58 -3.10 -2.72
CA ASP A 160 -7.39 -1.97 -2.28
C ASP A 160 -7.03 -0.69 -3.04
N VAL A 161 -5.74 -0.41 -3.20
CA VAL A 161 -5.27 0.79 -3.90
C VAL A 161 -5.57 0.75 -5.40
N VAL A 162 -5.51 -0.45 -6.04
CA VAL A 162 -5.75 -0.60 -7.49
C VAL A 162 -7.23 -0.70 -7.80
N TYR A 163 -7.96 -1.54 -7.06
CA TYR A 163 -9.34 -1.92 -7.39
C TYR A 163 -10.39 -1.34 -6.44
N GLY A 164 -10.01 -0.93 -5.24
CA GLY A 164 -10.91 -0.30 -4.26
C GLY A 164 -11.24 1.17 -4.57
N THR A 165 -10.97 1.65 -5.77
CA THR A 165 -11.18 3.03 -6.23
C THR A 165 -12.24 3.08 -7.34
N VAL A 166 -12.77 4.28 -7.63
CA VAL A 166 -13.72 4.49 -8.75
C VAL A 166 -13.10 4.00 -10.06
N GLU A 167 -11.86 4.41 -10.33
CA GLU A 167 -11.13 4.03 -11.55
C GLU A 167 -10.86 2.52 -11.60
N GLY A 168 -10.62 1.89 -10.43
CA GLY A 168 -10.44 0.45 -10.33
C GLY A 168 -11.70 -0.30 -10.75
N TYR A 169 -12.86 0.10 -10.24
CA TYR A 169 -14.15 -0.47 -10.62
C TYR A 169 -14.47 -0.24 -12.10
N GLU A 170 -14.23 0.96 -12.62
CA GLU A 170 -14.40 1.28 -14.02
C GLU A 170 -13.53 0.39 -14.91
N SER A 171 -12.28 0.14 -14.52
CA SER A 171 -11.36 -0.73 -15.26
C SER A 171 -11.83 -2.18 -15.34
N LEU A 172 -12.65 -2.62 -14.39
CA LEU A 172 -13.28 -3.93 -14.35
C LEU A 172 -14.65 -3.96 -15.06
N GLY A 173 -15.14 -2.82 -15.54
CA GLY A 173 -16.48 -2.69 -16.11
C GLY A 173 -17.59 -2.87 -15.07
N ILE A 174 -17.30 -2.67 -13.79
CA ILE A 174 -18.23 -2.82 -12.67
C ILE A 174 -18.63 -1.42 -12.18
N PRO A 175 -19.93 -1.11 -12.00
CA PRO A 175 -20.33 0.15 -11.41
C PRO A 175 -19.79 0.30 -9.98
N TYR A 176 -19.21 1.47 -9.67
CA TYR A 176 -18.81 1.78 -8.30
C TYR A 176 -20.06 2.10 -7.46
N MET A 177 -20.51 1.11 -6.72
CA MET A 177 -21.73 1.20 -5.92
C MET A 177 -21.52 0.60 -4.52
N PRO A 178 -20.69 1.21 -3.66
CA PRO A 178 -20.28 0.62 -2.38
C PRO A 178 -21.41 0.43 -1.37
N HIS A 179 -22.59 1.02 -1.60
CA HIS A 179 -23.71 1.02 -0.65
C HIS A 179 -25.02 0.49 -1.24
N ILE A 180 -24.99 -0.24 -2.36
CA ILE A 180 -26.17 -0.90 -2.87
C ILE A 180 -26.51 -2.07 -1.96
N ALA A 181 -27.71 -2.00 -1.35
CA ALA A 181 -28.28 -3.16 -0.67
C ALA A 181 -28.52 -4.28 -1.69
N PRO A 182 -28.14 -5.54 -1.40
CA PRO A 182 -28.42 -6.65 -2.29
C PRO A 182 -29.92 -6.77 -2.52
N GLU A 183 -30.33 -7.09 -3.75
CA GLU A 183 -31.76 -7.24 -4.13
C GLU A 183 -32.46 -8.32 -3.31
N LYS A 184 -31.72 -9.29 -2.82
CA LYS A 184 -32.21 -10.34 -1.93
C LYS A 184 -31.26 -10.49 -0.74
N ARG A 185 -31.83 -10.68 0.45
CA ARG A 185 -31.06 -11.10 1.63
C ARG A 185 -30.58 -12.54 1.42
N TRP A 186 -29.36 -12.82 1.86
CA TRP A 186 -28.77 -14.17 1.88
C TRP A 186 -29.60 -15.12 2.72
#